data_96041e3198a4b9cad90fd7f794ffa8f2
#
_entry.id   96041e3198a4b9cad90fd7f794ffa8f2
#
_cell.length_a   1.000
_cell.length_b   1.000
_cell.length_c   1.000
_cell.angle_alpha   90.00
_cell.angle_beta   90.00
_cell.angle_gamma   90.00
#
_symmetry.space_group_name_H-M   'P 1'
#
loop_
_entity.id
_entity.type
_entity.pdbx_description
1 polymer ?
#
loop_
_entity_poly.entity_id
_entity_poly.type
_entity_poly.pdbx_seq_one_letter_code
_entity_poly.pdbx_strand_id
1 'polypeptide(L)'
;MSLRRSLLALLGATALVLGMSVAGAPGASANPCGFYETSRDAYYNHCTSDGSRVIIEVEVFGPNYERCVGPGVTWLGSAGKIDGAHYVGRTC
;
A
#
# COMPACT_ATOMS: atom_id res chain seq x y z
N MET A 1 -20.03 9.24 43.45
CA MET A 1 -19.95 9.05 43.07
C MET A 1 -19.62 8.82 42.62
N SER A 2 -19.54 8.98 42.30
CA SER A 2 -19.31 8.79 41.70
C SER A 2 -19.02 8.68 41.08
N LEU A 3 -18.95 8.80 40.71
CA LEU A 3 -18.83 8.62 40.06
C LEU A 3 -18.52 8.78 39.40
N ARG A 4 -18.73 8.86 39.43
CA ARG A 4 -18.61 9.01 38.84
C ARG A 4 -18.02 8.99 38.29
N ARG A 5 -18.09 9.11 38.46
CA ARG A 5 -17.59 9.11 37.92
C ARG A 5 -17.13 8.75 37.21
N SER A 6 -17.16 8.87 37.19
CA SER A 6 -16.81 8.50 36.50
C SER A 6 -16.56 8.41 35.71
N LEU A 7 -16.64 8.55 35.53
CA LEU A 7 -16.53 8.43 34.68
C LEU A 7 -16.07 8.51 33.95
N LEU A 8 -16.19 8.65 33.99
CA LEU A 8 -15.88 8.70 33.23
C LEU A 8 -15.25 8.50 32.62
N ALA A 9 -15.33 8.60 32.81
CA ALA A 9 -14.82 8.35 32.15
C ALA A 9 -14.41 8.16 31.43
N LEU A 10 -14.46 8.25 31.13
CA LEU A 10 -14.16 7.98 30.28
C LEU A 10 -13.84 7.92 29.53
N LEU A 11 -13.87 8.04 29.33
CA LEU A 11 -13.69 7.90 28.50
C LEU A 11 -13.26 7.79 27.89
N GLY A 12 -13.32 7.96 27.90
CA GLY A 12 -12.96 7.83 27.04
C GLY A 12 -12.51 7.64 26.57
N ALA A 13 -12.46 7.75 26.42
CA ALA A 13 -12.07 7.48 25.71
C ALA A 13 -11.70 7.23 25.11
N THR A 14 -11.76 7.39 24.81
CA THR A 14 -11.53 7.09 24.12
C THR A 14 -11.10 6.81 23.41
N ALA A 15 -11.16 7.03 23.34
CA ALA A 15 -10.89 6.73 22.59
C ALA A 15 -10.42 6.54 22.04
N LEU A 16 -10.37 6.76 21.74
CA LEU A 16 -10.00 6.52 21.04
C LEU A 16 -9.54 6.24 20.57
N VAL A 17 -9.51 6.32 20.43
CA VAL A 17 -9.16 6.00 19.85
C VAL A 17 -8.79 5.76 19.43
N LEU A 18 -8.80 5.97 19.22
CA LEU A 18 -8.52 5.72 18.65
C LEU A 18 -8.04 5.57 18.17
N GLY A 19 -8.00 5.83 18.11
CA GLY A 19 -7.61 5.75 17.43
C GLY A 19 -7.15 5.69 17.07
N MET A 20 -7.07 5.84 16.73
CA MET A 20 -6.63 5.84 16.22
C MET A 20 -6.13 5.70 15.80
N SER A 21 -6.10 5.93 15.62
CA SER A 21 -5.66 5.94 15.07
C SER A 21 -5.19 5.81 14.62
N VAL A 22 -5.10 6.06 14.36
CA VAL A 22 -4.69 6.03 13.79
C VAL A 22 -4.28 6.03 13.35
N ALA A 23 -4.24 6.28 13.11
CA ALA A 23 -3.91 6.40 12.60
C ALA A 23 -3.37 6.28 12.18
N GLY A 24 -3.16 6.42 11.86
CA GLY A 24 -2.65 6.48 11.30
C GLY A 24 -2.20 6.29 10.79
N ALA A 25 -1.93 6.51 10.73
CA ALA A 25 -1.53 6.31 10.11
C ALA A 25 -1.60 5.92 9.49
N PRO A 26 -1.36 6.05 9.72
CA PRO A 26 -1.71 5.63 8.81
C PRO A 26 -1.76 5.28 7.59
N GLY A 27 -2.34 5.72 7.09
CA GLY A 27 -2.56 5.50 5.73
C GLY A 27 -1.38 5.13 4.95
N ALA A 28 -0.29 5.52 5.44
CA ALA A 28 0.93 5.23 4.74
C ALA A 28 1.04 3.76 4.39
N SER A 29 0.40 2.92 5.18
CA SER A 29 0.50 1.49 4.97
C SER A 29 -0.68 0.93 4.19
N ALA A 30 -1.49 1.78 3.57
CA ALA A 30 -2.66 1.29 2.86
C ALA A 30 -2.30 0.42 1.67
N ASN A 31 -1.16 0.68 1.02
CA ASN A 31 -0.75 -0.08 -0.16
C ASN A 31 0.47 -0.91 0.17
N PRO A 32 0.39 -2.23 -0.04
CA PRO A 32 1.57 -3.07 0.21
C PRO A 32 2.67 -2.74 -0.79
N CYS A 33 3.91 -3.04 -0.41
CA CYS A 33 5.03 -2.92 -1.33
C CYS A 33 5.00 -4.07 -2.32
N GLY A 34 5.43 -3.78 -3.55
CA GLY A 34 5.43 -4.78 -4.59
C GLY A 34 4.11 -4.82 -5.34
N PHE A 35 3.85 -5.94 -5.97
CA PHE A 35 2.64 -6.11 -6.76
C PHE A 35 1.42 -6.28 -5.87
N TYR A 36 0.34 -5.60 -6.23
CA TYR A 36 -0.95 -5.84 -5.60
C TYR A 36 -2.07 -5.47 -6.57
N GLU A 37 -3.27 -5.96 -6.30
CA GLU A 37 -4.41 -5.64 -7.14
C GLU A 37 -5.64 -5.32 -6.30
N THR A 38 -6.52 -4.56 -6.92
CA THR A 38 -7.88 -4.37 -6.44
C THR A 38 -8.78 -5.28 -7.27
N SER A 39 -10.09 -5.16 -7.12
CA SER A 39 -11.01 -5.94 -7.93
C SER A 39 -10.94 -5.57 -9.42
N ARG A 40 -10.37 -4.41 -9.76
CA ARG A 40 -10.39 -3.90 -11.13
C ARG A 40 -9.02 -3.61 -11.71
N ASP A 41 -8.05 -3.28 -10.89
CA ASP A 41 -6.78 -2.73 -11.35
C ASP A 41 -5.60 -3.41 -10.69
N ALA A 42 -4.47 -3.42 -11.39
CA ALA A 42 -3.22 -3.99 -10.90
C ALA A 42 -2.17 -2.89 -10.78
N TYR A 43 -1.37 -2.97 -9.73
CA TYR A 43 -0.39 -1.94 -9.39
C TYR A 43 0.91 -2.54 -8.93
N TYR A 44 1.97 -1.76 -9.05
CA TYR A 44 3.25 -2.07 -8.41
C TYR A 44 3.65 -0.89 -7.53
N ASN A 45 3.93 -1.16 -6.26
CA ASN A 45 4.35 -0.13 -5.32
C ASN A 45 5.84 -0.29 -5.04
N HIS A 46 6.64 0.59 -5.62
CA HIS A 46 8.08 0.60 -5.39
C HIS A 46 8.36 1.40 -4.13
N CYS A 47 8.48 0.70 -3.01
CA CYS A 47 8.73 1.32 -1.71
C CYS A 47 10.22 1.60 -1.58
N THR A 48 10.58 2.87 -1.70
CA THR A 48 11.96 3.29 -1.55
C THR A 48 11.97 4.72 -1.03
N SER A 49 13.02 5.08 -0.33
CA SER A 49 13.23 6.44 0.13
C SER A 49 14.41 7.11 -0.56
N ASP A 50 15.06 6.42 -1.50
CA ASP A 50 16.26 6.94 -2.13
C ASP A 50 16.02 7.50 -3.53
N GLY A 51 14.77 7.50 -4.00
CA GLY A 51 14.44 8.06 -5.30
C GLY A 51 14.77 7.16 -6.47
N SER A 52 15.25 5.95 -6.23
CA SER A 52 15.69 5.08 -7.30
C SER A 52 14.51 4.65 -8.17
N ARG A 53 14.81 4.36 -9.42
CA ARG A 53 13.86 3.78 -10.37
C ARG A 53 14.36 2.39 -10.69
N VAL A 54 13.44 1.46 -10.83
CA VAL A 54 13.81 0.05 -10.99
C VAL A 54 13.06 -0.58 -12.15
N ILE A 55 13.67 -1.66 -12.69
CA ILE A 55 13.01 -2.45 -13.71
C ILE A 55 12.19 -3.53 -13.01
N ILE A 56 10.95 -3.65 -13.42
CA ILE A 56 10.10 -4.77 -13.01
C ILE A 56 9.72 -5.57 -14.24
N GLU A 57 9.51 -6.86 -14.04
CA GLU A 57 8.94 -7.72 -15.08
C GLU A 57 7.44 -7.82 -14.83
N VAL A 58 6.64 -7.47 -15.84
CA VAL A 58 5.19 -7.51 -15.74
C VAL A 58 4.71 -8.79 -16.42
N GLU A 59 3.96 -9.60 -15.66
CA GLU A 59 3.51 -10.91 -16.12
C GLU A 59 2.09 -10.79 -16.64
N VAL A 60 1.91 -11.27 -17.87
CA VAL A 60 0.62 -11.21 -18.55
C VAL A 60 0.40 -12.53 -19.27
N PHE A 61 -0.80 -12.73 -19.77
CA PHE A 61 -1.05 -13.85 -20.66
C PHE A 61 -0.31 -13.55 -21.97
N GLY A 62 0.65 -14.39 -22.30
CA GLY A 62 1.53 -14.14 -23.44
C GLY A 62 2.90 -13.71 -22.93
N PRO A 63 3.71 -13.08 -23.79
CA PRO A 63 5.07 -12.70 -23.40
C PRO A 63 5.06 -11.63 -22.31
N ASN A 64 5.79 -11.88 -21.25
CA ASN A 64 5.99 -10.87 -20.21
C ASN A 64 6.85 -9.73 -20.77
N TYR A 65 6.80 -8.58 -20.11
CA TYR A 65 7.60 -7.44 -20.55
C TYR A 65 8.18 -6.72 -19.34
N GLU A 66 9.24 -5.95 -19.59
CA GLU A 66 9.89 -5.18 -18.55
C GLU A 66 9.46 -3.74 -18.63
N ARG A 67 9.46 -3.08 -17.49
CA ARG A 67 9.05 -1.70 -17.38
C ARG A 67 9.84 -1.01 -16.27
N CYS A 68 10.27 0.23 -16.52
CA CYS A 68 10.92 1.04 -15.51
C CYS A 68 9.86 1.78 -14.70
N VAL A 69 9.93 1.68 -13.37
CA VAL A 69 8.98 2.37 -12.49
C VAL A 69 9.74 3.20 -11.47
N GLY A 70 9.17 4.35 -11.14
CA GLY A 70 9.72 5.22 -10.11
C GLY A 70 9.18 4.87 -8.74
N PRO A 71 9.57 5.64 -7.70
CA PRO A 71 9.07 5.41 -6.35
C PRO A 71 7.55 5.57 -6.30
N GLY A 72 6.94 4.80 -5.41
CA GLY A 72 5.51 4.87 -5.19
C GLY A 72 4.73 3.92 -6.06
N VAL A 73 3.44 4.19 -6.18
CA VAL A 73 2.49 3.29 -6.83
C VAL A 73 2.41 3.59 -8.33
N THR A 74 2.52 2.55 -9.14
CA THR A 74 2.35 2.65 -10.60
C THR A 74 1.22 1.73 -11.01
N TRP A 75 0.28 2.25 -11.79
CA TRP A 75 -0.80 1.45 -12.38
C TRP A 75 -0.24 0.65 -13.53
N LEU A 76 -0.51 -0.65 -13.56
CA LEU A 76 0.01 -1.54 -14.58
C LEU A 76 -1.01 -1.88 -15.64
N GLY A 77 -2.27 -1.88 -15.28
CA GLY A 77 -3.34 -2.27 -16.18
C GLY A 77 -4.50 -2.84 -15.39
N SER A 78 -5.46 -3.40 -16.10
CA SER A 78 -6.61 -4.01 -15.44
C SER A 78 -6.19 -5.32 -14.77
N ALA A 79 -6.83 -5.64 -13.66
CA ALA A 79 -6.51 -6.86 -12.91
C ALA A 79 -6.72 -8.10 -13.74
N GLY A 80 -7.63 -8.06 -14.70
CA GLY A 80 -7.89 -9.21 -15.56
C GLY A 80 -6.79 -9.47 -16.59
N LYS A 81 -5.92 -8.50 -16.83
CA LYS A 81 -4.84 -8.65 -17.82
C LYS A 81 -3.47 -8.83 -17.18
N ILE A 82 -3.27 -8.33 -15.99
CA ILE A 82 -1.97 -8.36 -15.33
C ILE A 82 -1.99 -9.47 -14.29
N ASP A 83 -1.11 -10.45 -14.44
CA ASP A 83 -1.04 -11.60 -13.54
C ASP A 83 -0.10 -11.36 -12.38
N GLY A 84 0.89 -10.49 -12.54
CA GLY A 84 1.85 -10.21 -11.50
C GLY A 84 2.92 -9.24 -11.98
N ALA A 85 3.80 -8.87 -11.08
CA ALA A 85 4.99 -8.10 -11.43
C ALA A 85 6.01 -8.26 -10.31
N HIS A 86 7.30 -8.22 -10.67
CA HIS A 86 8.35 -8.35 -9.66
C HIS A 86 9.61 -7.62 -10.10
N TYR A 87 10.39 -7.21 -9.12
CA TYR A 87 11.67 -6.55 -9.31
C TYR A 87 12.67 -7.56 -9.89
N VAL A 88 13.43 -7.13 -10.90
CA VAL A 88 14.38 -8.04 -11.55
C VAL A 88 15.83 -7.77 -11.18
N GLY A 89 16.07 -6.85 -10.24
CA GLY A 89 17.42 -6.65 -9.72
C GLY A 89 18.22 -5.55 -10.42
N ARG A 90 17.56 -4.73 -11.23
CA ARG A 90 18.24 -3.64 -11.93
C ARG A 90 17.50 -2.32 -11.75
N THR A 91 18.30 -1.25 -11.69
CA THR A 91 17.75 0.11 -11.72
C THR A 91 17.65 0.60 -13.16
N CYS A 92 16.97 1.71 -13.32
CA CYS A 92 16.81 2.34 -14.64
C CYS A 92 16.80 3.91 -14.56
#